data_199c65c83a454bdb789911e9874a8d32
#
_entry.id   199c65c83a454bdb789911e9874a8d32
#
_cell.length_a   1.000
_cell.length_b   1.000
_cell.length_c   1.000
_cell.angle_alpha   90.00
_cell.angle_beta   90.00
_cell.angle_gamma   90.00
#
_symmetry.space_group_name_H-M   'P 1'
#
loop_
_entity.id
_entity.type
_entity.pdbx_description
1 polymer ?
#
loop_
_entity_poly.entity_id
_entity_poly.type
_entity_poly.pdbx_seq_one_letter_code
_entity_poly.pdbx_strand_id
1 'polypeptide(L)'
;LDMLYIKYKNDARELRKKTGELVLPYIAGIQSEIDKAHWVGEVAKRLNLSEQPIWDEVKKYKNRNSEEPFASQMSAEATEPDKTRKQLLEEKILGLAVWNKDLIAKAMAGQNHGVFSDPAKPLIVKVLKGDGIDMGEHKEYLNRLALEAELFYANTDKDLAVEASELISGLEREHVKELMAGLAAQIREAESN
;
A
#
# COMPACT_ATOMS: atom_id res chain seq x y z
N LEU A 1 8.87 -0.11 13.75
CA LEU A 1 8.81 -0.50 15.17
C LEU A 1 9.32 0.62 16.08
N ASP A 2 10.43 1.28 15.70
CA ASP A 2 11.04 2.35 16.49
C ASP A 2 10.13 3.57 16.68
N MET A 3 9.43 3.99 15.63
CA MET A 3 8.47 5.10 15.71
C MET A 3 7.30 4.80 16.65
N LEU A 4 6.76 3.58 16.62
CA LEU A 4 5.70 3.16 17.54
C LEU A 4 6.23 3.15 18.99
N TYR A 5 7.43 2.62 19.21
CA TYR A 5 8.06 2.58 20.53
C TYR A 5 8.28 3.98 21.10
N ILE A 6 8.80 4.91 20.28
CA ILE A 6 9.02 6.31 20.70
C ILE A 6 7.69 6.99 21.04
N LYS A 7 6.65 6.79 20.18
CA LYS A 7 5.36 7.44 20.36
C LYS A 7 4.58 6.95 21.57
N TYR A 8 4.65 5.65 21.88
CA TYR A 8 3.88 5.00 22.95
C TYR A 8 4.73 4.50 24.10
N LYS A 9 5.96 5.01 24.26
CA LYS A 9 6.92 4.60 25.29
C LYS A 9 6.36 4.61 26.72
N ASN A 10 5.45 5.55 27.00
CA ASN A 10 4.85 5.74 28.31
C ASN A 10 3.53 5.00 28.51
N ASP A 11 3.01 4.32 27.47
CA ASP A 11 1.78 3.54 27.53
C ASP A 11 2.00 2.14 26.94
N ALA A 12 2.39 1.21 27.84
CA ALA A 12 2.68 -0.16 27.47
C ALA A 12 1.44 -0.92 26.92
N ARG A 13 0.23 -0.50 27.29
CA ARG A 13 -1.02 -1.12 26.80
C ARG A 13 -1.29 -0.72 25.36
N GLU A 14 -1.24 0.59 25.07
CA GLU A 14 -1.42 1.11 23.71
C GLU A 14 -0.27 0.63 22.79
N LEU A 15 0.96 0.58 23.28
CA LEU A 15 2.09 0.05 22.53
C LEU A 15 1.83 -1.41 22.09
N ARG A 16 1.38 -2.29 23.00
CA ARG A 16 1.06 -3.68 22.68
C ARG A 16 -0.08 -3.79 21.68
N LYS A 17 -1.15 -3.01 21.88
CA LYS A 17 -2.30 -2.97 20.99
C LYS A 17 -1.89 -2.54 19.58
N LYS A 18 -1.17 -1.41 19.47
CA LYS A 18 -0.70 -0.90 18.17
C LYS A 18 0.33 -1.80 17.49
N THR A 19 1.19 -2.47 18.26
CA THR A 19 2.09 -3.47 17.69
C THR A 19 1.32 -4.67 17.16
N GLY A 20 0.30 -5.15 17.86
CA GLY A 20 -0.60 -6.21 17.39
C GLY A 20 -1.32 -5.85 16.10
N GLU A 21 -1.89 -4.65 16.05
CA GLU A 21 -2.65 -4.17 14.91
C GLU A 21 -1.78 -3.85 13.67
N LEU A 22 -0.62 -3.23 13.88
CA LEU A 22 0.18 -2.65 12.79
C LEU A 22 1.41 -3.47 12.40
N VAL A 23 1.97 -4.29 13.31
CA VAL A 23 3.25 -5.00 13.06
C VAL A 23 3.06 -6.49 12.84
N LEU A 24 2.21 -7.16 13.64
CA LEU A 24 2.06 -8.61 13.55
C LEU A 24 1.51 -9.10 12.21
N PRO A 25 0.62 -8.39 11.51
CA PRO A 25 0.20 -8.79 10.16
C PRO A 25 1.36 -8.87 9.17
N TYR A 26 2.32 -7.93 9.26
CA TYR A 26 3.53 -7.96 8.41
C TYR A 26 4.42 -9.15 8.72
N ILE A 27 4.64 -9.42 10.01
CA ILE A 27 5.44 -10.57 10.44
C ILE A 27 4.79 -11.87 9.94
N ALA A 28 3.47 -11.96 10.00
CA ALA A 28 2.72 -13.12 9.48
C ALA A 28 2.95 -13.35 7.98
N GLY A 29 3.11 -12.27 7.20
CA GLY A 29 3.35 -12.30 5.76
C GLY A 29 4.78 -12.64 5.34
N ILE A 30 5.76 -12.65 6.25
CA ILE A 30 7.14 -13.00 5.93
C ILE A 30 7.21 -14.46 5.47
N GLN A 31 7.81 -14.73 4.31
CA GLN A 31 7.92 -16.09 3.76
C GLN A 31 9.00 -16.92 4.46
N SER A 32 10.11 -16.30 4.83
CA SER A 32 11.21 -16.94 5.53
C SER A 32 10.87 -17.15 7.00
N GLU A 33 10.84 -18.39 7.45
CA GLU A 33 10.58 -18.70 8.87
C GLU A 33 11.73 -18.24 9.78
N ILE A 34 12.96 -18.11 9.26
CA ILE A 34 14.12 -17.58 9.99
C ILE A 34 13.93 -16.08 10.25
N ASP A 35 13.58 -15.31 9.21
CA ASP A 35 13.36 -13.88 9.32
C ASP A 35 12.13 -13.59 10.20
N LYS A 36 11.08 -14.41 10.06
CA LYS A 36 9.90 -14.34 10.92
C LYS A 36 10.26 -14.53 12.40
N ALA A 37 11.08 -15.55 12.71
CA ALA A 37 11.55 -15.78 14.07
C ALA A 37 12.40 -14.62 14.62
N HIS A 38 13.27 -14.05 13.79
CA HIS A 38 14.03 -12.86 14.13
C HIS A 38 13.12 -11.68 14.54
N TRP A 39 12.11 -11.37 13.69
CA TRP A 39 11.18 -10.27 13.96
C TRP A 39 10.27 -10.53 15.15
N VAL A 40 9.83 -11.77 15.38
CA VAL A 40 9.06 -12.14 16.57
C VAL A 40 9.93 -11.91 17.83
N GLY A 41 11.20 -12.30 17.81
CA GLY A 41 12.14 -12.06 18.91
C GLY A 41 12.35 -10.56 19.19
N GLU A 42 12.51 -9.74 18.14
CA GLU A 42 12.64 -8.29 18.29
C GLU A 42 11.39 -7.63 18.88
N VAL A 43 10.19 -8.06 18.45
CA VAL A 43 8.93 -7.57 19.03
C VAL A 43 8.79 -8.00 20.49
N ALA A 44 9.08 -9.27 20.80
CA ALA A 44 9.04 -9.81 22.15
C ALA A 44 9.92 -9.02 23.11
N LYS A 45 11.16 -8.77 22.70
CA LYS A 45 12.15 -8.01 23.45
C LYS A 45 11.68 -6.57 23.73
N ARG A 46 11.12 -5.88 22.74
CA ARG A 46 10.65 -4.50 22.89
C ARG A 46 9.37 -4.37 23.71
N LEU A 47 8.47 -5.34 23.63
CA LEU A 47 7.25 -5.37 24.43
C LEU A 47 7.46 -5.94 25.83
N ASN A 48 8.66 -6.44 26.13
CA ASN A 48 8.99 -7.18 27.36
C ASN A 48 8.02 -8.34 27.60
N LEU A 49 7.83 -9.16 26.55
CA LEU A 49 6.98 -10.35 26.52
C LEU A 49 7.82 -11.56 26.14
N SER A 50 7.33 -12.77 26.44
CA SER A 50 7.86 -13.99 25.83
C SER A 50 7.42 -14.07 24.37
N GLU A 51 8.15 -14.81 23.54
CA GLU A 51 7.83 -14.95 22.10
C GLU A 51 6.54 -15.74 21.86
N GLN A 52 6.19 -16.67 22.76
CA GLN A 52 5.07 -17.57 22.56
C GLN A 52 3.72 -16.88 22.26
N PRO A 53 3.28 -15.87 23.06
CA PRO A 53 2.05 -15.13 22.77
C PRO A 53 2.09 -14.41 21.41
N ILE A 54 3.29 -13.95 20.98
CA ILE A 54 3.45 -13.27 19.69
C ILE A 54 3.33 -14.28 18.55
N TRP A 55 3.93 -15.46 18.68
CA TRP A 55 3.76 -16.56 17.74
C TRP A 55 2.30 -17.00 17.61
N ASP A 56 1.58 -17.06 18.71
CA ASP A 56 0.17 -17.44 18.71
C ASP A 56 -0.71 -16.40 18.00
N GLU A 57 -0.40 -15.11 18.16
CA GLU A 57 -1.08 -14.05 17.40
C GLU A 57 -0.69 -14.08 15.92
N VAL A 58 0.58 -14.23 15.57
CA VAL A 58 1.06 -14.35 14.18
C VAL A 58 0.38 -15.53 13.47
N LYS A 59 0.19 -16.67 14.16
CA LYS A 59 -0.54 -17.84 13.61
C LYS A 59 -2.00 -17.54 13.35
N LYS A 60 -2.67 -16.75 14.18
CA LYS A 60 -4.06 -16.33 13.94
C LYS A 60 -4.20 -15.52 12.66
N TYR A 61 -3.26 -14.65 12.39
CA TYR A 61 -3.21 -13.91 11.12
C TYR A 61 -2.95 -14.85 9.94
N LYS A 62 -2.06 -15.84 10.06
CA LYS A 62 -1.80 -16.83 9.01
C LYS A 62 -3.06 -17.68 8.70
N ASN A 63 -3.81 -18.10 9.70
CA ASN A 63 -5.03 -18.92 9.52
C ASN A 63 -6.21 -18.10 8.94
N ARG A 64 -6.27 -16.80 9.19
CA ARG A 64 -7.22 -15.91 8.51
C ARG A 64 -6.88 -15.71 7.02
N ASN A 65 -5.60 -15.89 6.66
CA ASN A 65 -5.06 -15.61 5.34
C ASN A 65 -4.92 -16.83 4.44
N SER A 66 -5.38 -18.02 4.84
CA SER A 66 -5.27 -19.22 4.00
C SER A 66 -6.21 -19.22 2.77
N GLU A 67 -7.05 -18.23 2.61
CA GLU A 67 -7.99 -18.13 1.47
C GLU A 67 -7.75 -16.94 0.54
N GLU A 68 -6.82 -15.96 0.88
CA GLU A 68 -6.52 -14.84 -0.02
C GLU A 68 -5.05 -14.38 0.05
N PRO A 69 -4.45 -13.90 -1.08
CA PRO A 69 -3.07 -13.40 -1.09
C PRO A 69 -2.91 -12.15 -0.23
N PHE A 70 -1.79 -12.05 0.52
CA PHE A 70 -1.40 -11.01 1.47
C PHE A 70 -1.55 -9.54 0.98
N ALA A 71 -1.58 -9.31 -0.32
CA ALA A 71 -1.79 -7.99 -0.91
C ALA A 71 -3.18 -7.38 -0.64
N SER A 72 -4.17 -8.20 -0.25
CA SER A 72 -5.56 -7.76 -0.05
C SER A 72 -5.90 -7.33 1.39
N GLN A 73 -5.00 -7.56 2.38
CA GLN A 73 -5.36 -7.38 3.80
C GLN A 73 -4.82 -6.12 4.47
N MET A 74 -4.04 -5.30 3.79
CA MET A 74 -3.65 -3.98 4.30
C MET A 74 -4.79 -2.95 4.26
N SER A 75 -5.93 -3.30 3.71
CA SER A 75 -7.11 -2.42 3.59
C SER A 75 -8.28 -2.78 4.52
N ALA A 76 -8.14 -3.70 5.49
CA ALA A 76 -9.27 -4.21 6.27
C ALA A 76 -9.49 -3.54 7.63
N GLU A 77 -9.22 -2.23 7.78
CA GLU A 77 -9.71 -1.43 8.91
C GLU A 77 -10.38 -0.10 8.53
N ALA A 78 -10.86 -0.01 7.34
CA ALA A 78 -12.03 0.78 7.00
C ALA A 78 -12.81 -0.08 6.01
N THR A 79 -14.06 -0.36 6.27
CA THR A 79 -15.02 -0.89 5.29
C THR A 79 -15.13 0.11 4.14
N GLU A 80 -14.06 0.21 3.34
CA GLU A 80 -14.14 0.88 2.05
C GLU A 80 -14.68 -0.14 1.05
N PRO A 81 -15.61 0.26 0.19
CA PRO A 81 -16.16 -0.60 -0.84
C PRO A 81 -15.02 -1.16 -1.69
N ASP A 82 -15.21 -2.39 -2.15
CA ASP A 82 -14.31 -3.19 -2.98
C ASP A 82 -13.53 -2.32 -3.98
N LYS A 83 -12.27 -1.98 -3.66
CA LYS A 83 -11.45 -1.14 -4.54
C LYS A 83 -11.16 -1.89 -5.82
N THR A 84 -11.38 -1.23 -6.94
CA THR A 84 -11.02 -1.81 -8.24
C THR A 84 -9.51 -1.99 -8.36
N ARG A 85 -9.07 -2.93 -9.20
CA ARG A 85 -7.65 -3.14 -9.49
C ARG A 85 -6.95 -1.84 -9.95
N LYS A 86 -7.66 -0.99 -10.68
CA LYS A 86 -7.17 0.33 -11.10
C LYS A 86 -6.88 1.23 -9.91
N GLN A 87 -7.83 1.35 -8.97
CA GLN A 87 -7.65 2.15 -7.75
C GLN A 87 -6.47 1.68 -6.91
N LEU A 88 -6.27 0.36 -6.78
CA LEU A 88 -5.10 -0.20 -6.07
C LEU A 88 -3.77 0.16 -6.75
N LEU A 89 -3.72 0.17 -8.08
CA LEU A 89 -2.54 0.61 -8.83
C LEU A 89 -2.29 2.11 -8.66
N GLU A 90 -3.34 2.93 -8.72
CA GLU A 90 -3.27 4.37 -8.49
C GLU A 90 -2.72 4.71 -7.11
N GLU A 91 -3.19 4.04 -6.06
CA GLU A 91 -2.69 4.21 -4.69
C GLU A 91 -1.22 3.84 -4.56
N LYS A 92 -0.78 2.72 -5.14
CA LYS A 92 0.63 2.32 -5.14
C LYS A 92 1.52 3.33 -5.85
N ILE A 93 1.10 3.82 -7.01
CA ILE A 93 1.85 4.84 -7.77
C ILE A 93 1.90 6.16 -6.98
N LEU A 94 0.79 6.58 -6.37
CA LEU A 94 0.76 7.77 -5.50
C LEU A 94 1.69 7.62 -4.31
N GLY A 95 1.67 6.49 -3.62
CA GLY A 95 2.57 6.21 -2.49
C GLY A 95 4.04 6.29 -2.90
N LEU A 96 4.40 5.66 -4.02
CA LEU A 96 5.74 5.73 -4.59
C LEU A 96 6.12 7.16 -5.00
N ALA A 97 5.19 7.94 -5.58
CA ALA A 97 5.45 9.31 -5.99
C ALA A 97 5.69 10.24 -4.80
N VAL A 98 4.99 10.04 -3.68
CA VAL A 98 5.20 10.80 -2.46
C VAL A 98 6.51 10.42 -1.78
N TRP A 99 6.85 9.12 -1.74
CA TRP A 99 8.08 8.62 -1.15
C TRP A 99 9.32 8.89 -2.01
N ASN A 100 9.23 8.67 -3.33
CA ASN A 100 10.32 8.88 -4.28
C ASN A 100 9.80 9.53 -5.58
N LYS A 101 9.63 10.84 -5.52
CA LYS A 101 9.10 11.65 -6.61
C LYS A 101 9.85 11.48 -7.94
N ASP A 102 11.18 11.49 -7.88
CA ASP A 102 12.02 11.48 -9.09
C ASP A 102 11.91 10.16 -9.84
N LEU A 103 11.69 9.06 -9.12
CA LEU A 103 11.47 7.75 -9.69
C LEU A 103 10.22 7.74 -10.57
N ILE A 104 9.09 8.20 -10.01
CA ILE A 104 7.81 8.23 -10.74
C ILE A 104 7.81 9.29 -11.83
N ALA A 105 8.43 10.45 -11.62
CA ALA A 105 8.56 11.48 -12.65
C ALA A 105 9.31 10.96 -13.88
N LYS A 106 10.39 10.18 -13.69
CA LYS A 106 11.13 9.54 -14.78
C LYS A 106 10.31 8.46 -15.48
N ALA A 107 9.64 7.59 -14.71
CA ALA A 107 8.83 6.51 -15.27
C ALA A 107 7.61 7.03 -16.03
N MET A 108 7.06 8.18 -15.65
CA MET A 108 5.94 8.84 -16.32
C MET A 108 6.36 9.86 -17.38
N ALA A 109 7.66 9.99 -17.67
CA ALA A 109 8.14 10.96 -18.66
C ALA A 109 7.53 10.65 -20.05
N GLY A 110 6.77 11.59 -20.58
CA GLY A 110 6.08 11.46 -21.87
C GLY A 110 4.74 10.72 -21.83
N GLN A 111 4.27 10.31 -20.67
CA GLN A 111 2.97 9.64 -20.52
C GLN A 111 1.84 10.60 -20.17
N ASN A 112 0.62 10.23 -20.53
CA ASN A 112 -0.58 11.03 -20.26
C ASN A 112 -1.11 10.73 -18.85
N HIS A 113 -1.23 11.77 -18.01
CA HIS A 113 -1.85 11.65 -16.68
C HIS A 113 -3.36 11.36 -16.74
N GLY A 114 -3.95 11.32 -17.94
CA GLY A 114 -5.35 10.96 -18.15
C GLY A 114 -5.73 9.53 -17.80
N VAL A 115 -4.74 8.65 -17.58
CA VAL A 115 -4.96 7.26 -17.16
C VAL A 115 -5.46 7.15 -15.72
N PHE A 116 -5.20 8.17 -14.89
CA PHE A 116 -5.66 8.24 -13.51
C PHE A 116 -7.12 8.68 -13.45
N SER A 117 -7.88 8.07 -12.54
CA SER A 117 -9.24 8.49 -12.18
C SER A 117 -9.24 9.60 -11.13
N ASP A 118 -10.37 10.25 -10.92
CA ASP A 118 -10.56 11.13 -9.78
C ASP A 118 -10.81 10.28 -8.51
N PRO A 119 -10.21 10.62 -7.35
CA PRO A 119 -9.39 11.81 -7.05
C PRO A 119 -7.87 11.65 -7.26
N ALA A 120 -7.37 10.51 -7.75
CA ALA A 120 -5.92 10.23 -7.88
C ALA A 120 -5.22 11.18 -8.87
N LYS A 121 -5.88 11.54 -9.98
CA LYS A 121 -5.33 12.40 -11.01
C LYS A 121 -4.84 13.78 -10.51
N PRO A 122 -5.64 14.59 -9.79
CA PRO A 122 -5.16 15.87 -9.30
C PRO A 122 -4.05 15.70 -8.24
N LEU A 123 -4.06 14.62 -7.47
CA LEU A 123 -3.06 14.34 -6.45
C LEU A 123 -1.69 14.03 -7.07
N ILE A 124 -1.65 13.12 -8.05
CA ILE A 124 -0.38 12.77 -8.71
C ILE A 124 0.25 13.97 -9.42
N VAL A 125 -0.57 14.80 -10.08
CA VAL A 125 -0.08 16.02 -10.75
C VAL A 125 0.53 17.00 -9.75
N LYS A 126 -0.09 17.23 -8.59
CA LYS A 126 0.44 18.09 -7.52
C LYS A 126 1.74 17.53 -6.94
N VAL A 127 1.77 16.23 -6.63
CA VAL A 127 2.98 15.57 -6.11
C VAL A 127 4.14 15.73 -7.10
N LEU A 128 3.92 15.47 -8.39
CA LEU A 128 4.95 15.55 -9.40
C LEU A 128 5.42 17.00 -9.66
N LYS A 129 4.56 18.00 -9.53
CA LYS A 129 4.94 19.41 -9.61
C LYS A 129 5.78 19.89 -8.43
N GLY A 130 5.69 19.19 -7.29
CA GLY A 130 6.43 19.58 -6.08
C GLY A 130 5.73 20.68 -5.29
N ASP A 131 4.46 20.95 -5.57
CA ASP A 131 3.62 21.76 -4.72
C ASP A 131 3.52 21.01 -3.39
N GLY A 132 4.27 21.48 -2.39
CA GLY A 132 4.58 20.75 -1.15
C GLY A 132 3.36 20.09 -0.50
N ILE A 133 3.64 19.10 0.35
CA ILE A 133 2.68 18.19 1.01
C ILE A 133 1.62 18.92 1.90
N ASP A 134 1.42 20.21 1.73
CA ASP A 134 0.30 20.93 2.35
C ASP A 134 -0.97 20.75 1.50
N MET A 135 -1.40 19.47 1.43
CA MET A 135 -2.56 19.06 0.65
C MET A 135 -3.84 19.00 1.49
N GLY A 136 -3.93 19.76 2.58
CA GLY A 136 -5.14 19.86 3.38
C GLY A 136 -5.69 18.49 3.82
N GLU A 137 -6.92 18.19 3.40
CA GLU A 137 -7.62 16.93 3.73
C GLU A 137 -6.88 15.64 3.30
N HIS A 138 -6.05 15.70 2.26
CA HIS A 138 -5.38 14.50 1.71
C HIS A 138 -4.03 14.20 2.35
N LYS A 139 -3.55 15.03 3.28
CA LYS A 139 -2.22 14.86 3.89
C LYS A 139 -2.05 13.54 4.62
N GLU A 140 -3.02 13.16 5.44
CA GLU A 140 -2.96 11.89 6.19
C GLU A 140 -3.01 10.68 5.25
N TYR A 141 -3.87 10.74 4.24
CA TYR A 141 -3.99 9.70 3.22
C TYR A 141 -2.68 9.52 2.45
N LEU A 142 -2.08 10.60 1.95
CA LEU A 142 -0.82 10.55 1.21
C LEU A 142 0.36 10.11 2.07
N ASN A 143 0.42 10.54 3.34
CA ASN A 143 1.44 10.07 4.27
C ASN A 143 1.31 8.58 4.57
N ARG A 144 0.09 8.05 4.66
CA ARG A 144 -0.15 6.61 4.78
C ARG A 144 0.38 5.86 3.57
N LEU A 145 0.02 6.29 2.36
CA LEU A 145 0.48 5.65 1.11
C LEU A 145 2.00 5.70 0.98
N ALA A 146 2.64 6.82 1.35
CA ALA A 146 4.10 6.95 1.32
C ALA A 146 4.76 6.00 2.32
N LEU A 147 4.22 5.87 3.52
CA LEU A 147 4.72 4.93 4.52
C LEU A 147 4.57 3.47 4.06
N GLU A 148 3.43 3.13 3.44
CA GLU A 148 3.22 1.81 2.85
C GLU A 148 4.25 1.51 1.75
N ALA A 149 4.52 2.48 0.87
CA ALA A 149 5.54 2.36 -0.17
C ALA A 149 6.94 2.20 0.44
N GLU A 150 7.31 3.02 1.43
CA GLU A 150 8.59 2.91 2.13
C GLU A 150 8.77 1.53 2.77
N LEU A 151 7.77 1.05 3.51
CA LEU A 151 7.84 -0.25 4.17
C LEU A 151 7.97 -1.42 3.16
N PHE A 152 7.31 -1.30 2.02
CA PHE A 152 7.33 -2.35 1.01
C PHE A 152 8.60 -2.34 0.17
N TYR A 153 9.11 -1.16 -0.18
CA TYR A 153 10.21 -1.01 -1.14
C TYR A 153 11.58 -0.69 -0.53
N ALA A 154 11.67 -0.16 0.72
CA ALA A 154 12.94 0.23 1.31
C ALA A 154 13.92 -0.92 1.52
N ASN A 155 13.41 -2.15 1.71
CA ASN A 155 14.21 -3.36 1.97
C ASN A 155 14.09 -4.39 0.83
N THR A 156 13.71 -3.97 -0.37
CA THR A 156 13.62 -4.89 -1.51
C THR A 156 14.86 -4.79 -2.38
N ASP A 157 15.37 -5.93 -2.84
CA ASP A 157 16.46 -6.02 -3.84
C ASP A 157 15.97 -5.76 -5.27
N LYS A 158 14.67 -5.45 -5.45
CA LYS A 158 14.10 -5.18 -6.75
C LYS A 158 14.55 -3.82 -7.30
N ASP A 159 14.75 -3.76 -8.60
CA ASP A 159 14.94 -2.49 -9.29
C ASP A 159 13.65 -1.68 -9.28
N LEU A 160 13.64 -0.62 -8.46
CA LEU A 160 12.49 0.25 -8.28
C LEU A 160 12.05 0.94 -9.58
N ALA A 161 12.98 1.15 -10.53
CA ALA A 161 12.63 1.75 -11.81
C ALA A 161 11.83 0.78 -12.68
N VAL A 162 12.17 -0.50 -12.65
CA VAL A 162 11.40 -1.56 -13.32
C VAL A 162 10.02 -1.69 -12.67
N GLU A 163 9.94 -1.77 -11.35
CA GLU A 163 8.69 -1.88 -10.62
C GLU A 163 7.75 -0.69 -10.90
N ALA A 164 8.27 0.55 -10.88
CA ALA A 164 7.50 1.74 -11.21
C ALA A 164 6.95 1.68 -12.65
N SER A 165 7.77 1.24 -13.60
CA SER A 165 7.35 1.10 -15.00
C SER A 165 6.27 0.02 -15.18
N GLU A 166 6.38 -1.09 -14.45
CA GLU A 166 5.37 -2.17 -14.46
C GLU A 166 4.02 -1.71 -13.86
N LEU A 167 4.05 -0.94 -12.76
CA LEU A 167 2.84 -0.38 -12.16
C LEU A 167 2.13 0.59 -13.12
N ILE A 168 2.89 1.48 -13.78
CA ILE A 168 2.35 2.43 -14.74
C ILE A 168 1.75 1.70 -15.95
N SER A 169 2.49 0.73 -16.52
CA SER A 169 1.98 -0.11 -17.62
C SER A 169 0.76 -0.93 -17.22
N GLY A 170 0.69 -1.36 -15.96
CA GLY A 170 -0.49 -2.00 -15.38
C GLY A 170 -1.69 -1.07 -15.35
N LEU A 171 -1.51 0.17 -14.91
CA LEU A 171 -2.55 1.19 -14.87
C LEU A 171 -3.07 1.54 -16.27
N GLU A 172 -2.18 1.69 -17.26
CA GLU A 172 -2.56 1.94 -18.64
C GLU A 172 -3.43 0.80 -19.20
N ARG A 173 -3.06 -0.45 -18.92
CA ARG A 173 -3.86 -1.61 -19.34
C ARG A 173 -5.26 -1.62 -18.75
N GLU A 174 -5.39 -1.30 -17.45
CA GLU A 174 -6.72 -1.21 -16.82
C GLU A 174 -7.54 -0.05 -17.38
N HIS A 175 -6.91 1.10 -17.64
CA HIS A 175 -7.58 2.23 -18.28
C HIS A 175 -8.11 1.89 -19.70
N VAL A 176 -7.31 1.21 -20.51
CA VAL A 176 -7.73 0.76 -21.85
C VAL A 176 -8.91 -0.22 -21.76
N LYS A 177 -8.90 -1.15 -20.80
CA LYS A 177 -10.03 -2.06 -20.57
C LYS A 177 -11.32 -1.32 -20.22
N GLU A 178 -11.24 -0.30 -19.37
CA GLU A 178 -12.40 0.54 -19.03
C GLU A 178 -12.95 1.27 -20.25
N LEU A 179 -12.07 1.86 -21.06
CA LEU A 179 -12.47 2.53 -22.31
C LEU A 179 -13.15 1.56 -23.29
N MET A 180 -12.58 0.36 -23.46
CA MET A 180 -13.16 -0.66 -24.33
C MET A 180 -14.52 -1.14 -23.82
N ALA A 181 -14.67 -1.34 -22.51
CA ALA A 181 -15.94 -1.71 -21.91
C ALA A 181 -17.02 -0.62 -22.10
N GLY A 182 -16.63 0.66 -21.94
CA GLY A 182 -17.49 1.81 -22.18
C GLY A 182 -17.95 1.90 -23.63
N LEU A 183 -17.05 1.75 -24.59
CA LEU A 183 -17.38 1.73 -26.02
C LEU A 183 -18.30 0.57 -26.39
N ALA A 184 -18.03 -0.62 -25.86
CA ALA A 184 -18.90 -1.79 -26.12
C ALA A 184 -20.32 -1.59 -25.56
N ALA A 185 -20.47 -0.91 -24.42
CA ALA A 185 -21.78 -0.56 -23.88
C ALA A 185 -22.53 0.44 -24.79
N GLN A 186 -21.83 1.48 -25.27
CA GLN A 186 -22.41 2.46 -26.21
C GLN A 186 -22.86 1.84 -27.53
N ILE A 187 -22.07 0.91 -28.08
CA ILE A 187 -22.43 0.18 -29.30
C ILE A 187 -23.73 -0.63 -29.10
N ARG A 188 -23.81 -1.38 -28.00
CA ARG A 188 -25.02 -2.17 -27.67
C ARG A 188 -26.26 -1.30 -27.52
N GLU A 189 -26.11 -0.15 -26.89
CA GLU A 189 -27.21 0.81 -26.73
C GLU A 189 -27.66 1.38 -28.10
N ALA A 190 -26.69 1.69 -28.96
CA ALA A 190 -26.99 2.18 -30.32
C ALA A 190 -27.65 1.12 -31.23
N GLU A 191 -27.31 -0.17 -31.01
CA GLU A 191 -27.93 -1.29 -31.79
C GLU A 191 -29.32 -1.67 -31.28
N SER A 192 -29.67 -1.27 -30.04
CA SER A 192 -30.98 -1.59 -29.44
C SER A 192 -32.05 -0.51 -29.64
N ASN A 193 -31.69 0.65 -30.20
CA ASN A 193 -32.57 1.75 -30.59
C ASN A 193 -32.83 1.75 -32.10
#